data_7d291c5fe7be6ee429b9032af8546de0
#
_entry.id   7d291c5fe7be6ee429b9032af8546de0
#
_cell.length_a   1.000
_cell.length_b   1.000
_cell.length_c   1.000
_cell.angle_alpha   90.00
_cell.angle_beta   90.00
_cell.angle_gamma   90.00
#
_symmetry.space_group_name_H-M   'P 1'
#
loop_
_entity.id
_entity.type
_entity.pdbx_description
1 polymer ?
#
loop_
_entity_poly.entity_id
_entity_poly.type
_entity_poly.pdbx_seq_one_letter_code
_entity_poly.pdbx_strand_id
1 'polypeptide(L)'
;MMKIILGGQWGDEGKGKVIDYLAGKAELVVRFQGGSNAGHTVVHDGKTHKFHLLPSGVVQKKRSLIGAGVVLDPRVLIQEINEFGGLTQSELGIDFRTSIIMPWHGLLDIAREGLKKEKIGTTGRGIGPAYEEKASRDGIRFCDLIDEKKLKERISEIYPFRKKLLHGIYQVEVPEQESIFMQYANIGKQLASYATDVSLEVNEAYAAGKNILLEGAQGVLLDLSFGSYPFVTSSQTIAGGACVGAGVSPKIIDEIEGVVKAYTTRVGGGPFPTELLGAEEELGNTIRDKGNEYGTTTGRKRRIGWLDLPLLRYAHRLNGFTGFHYTKLDVLGGVEKLKVATAHEHAGKKFETPSREFEFLGEWKPVYKTLPGFEELSREEWREVVRESKEKGLKALPKNAFEYIKFVEGELKIPTKTVSLGPAREETIFVNH
;
A
#
# COMPACT_ATOMS: atom_id res chain seq x y z
N MET A 1 -5.50 4.09 21.67
CA MET A 1 -4.42 4.66 20.82
C MET A 1 -4.73 4.41 19.35
N MET A 2 -4.56 5.41 18.47
CA MET A 2 -4.79 5.28 17.02
C MET A 2 -3.49 5.46 16.25
N LYS A 3 -3.16 4.48 15.43
CA LYS A 3 -1.91 4.43 14.67
C LYS A 3 -2.18 4.28 13.18
N ILE A 4 -1.50 5.08 12.34
CA ILE A 4 -1.53 4.97 10.87
C ILE A 4 -0.26 4.28 10.39
N ILE A 5 -0.40 3.28 9.52
CA ILE A 5 0.74 2.59 8.86
C ILE A 5 0.70 2.88 7.37
N LEU A 6 1.77 3.50 6.87
CA LEU A 6 1.93 3.91 5.48
C LEU A 6 3.17 3.29 4.84
N GLY A 7 3.16 3.12 3.52
CA GLY A 7 4.38 2.85 2.76
C GLY A 7 5.16 4.15 2.54
N GLY A 8 6.42 4.19 2.92
CA GLY A 8 7.26 5.38 2.78
C GLY A 8 7.81 5.63 1.38
N GLN A 9 7.62 4.70 0.44
CA GLN A 9 8.22 4.71 -0.91
C GLN A 9 7.13 4.59 -2.00
N TRP A 10 7.36 3.78 -3.04
CA TRP A 10 6.42 3.54 -4.16
C TRP A 10 5.54 2.29 -3.99
N GLY A 11 5.20 1.92 -2.77
CA GLY A 11 4.45 0.70 -2.48
C GLY A 11 5.32 -0.55 -2.42
N ASP A 12 4.68 -1.67 -2.10
CA ASP A 12 5.35 -2.98 -1.98
C ASP A 12 6.46 -3.04 -0.91
N GLU A 13 6.44 -2.14 0.08
CA GLU A 13 7.42 -2.08 1.17
C GLU A 13 7.32 -3.26 2.15
N GLY A 14 6.30 -4.11 2.02
CA GLY A 14 6.07 -5.21 2.94
C GLY A 14 5.16 -4.84 4.12
N LYS A 15 4.29 -3.84 3.92
CA LYS A 15 3.31 -3.38 4.95
C LYS A 15 2.48 -4.50 5.55
N GLY A 16 2.04 -5.47 4.74
CA GLY A 16 1.21 -6.58 5.22
C GLY A 16 1.82 -7.33 6.42
N LYS A 17 3.14 -7.59 6.41
CA LYS A 17 3.85 -8.21 7.53
C LYS A 17 3.85 -7.32 8.78
N VAL A 18 4.11 -6.02 8.60
CA VAL A 18 4.15 -5.07 9.72
C VAL A 18 2.77 -4.91 10.34
N ILE A 19 1.74 -4.78 9.49
CA ILE A 19 0.35 -4.66 9.93
C ILE A 19 -0.11 -5.93 10.65
N ASP A 20 0.19 -7.12 10.11
CA ASP A 20 -0.11 -8.39 10.76
C ASP A 20 0.50 -8.47 12.17
N TYR A 21 1.76 -8.06 12.31
CA TYR A 21 2.40 -8.01 13.62
C TYR A 21 1.70 -7.04 14.57
N LEU A 22 1.44 -5.80 14.11
CA LEU A 22 0.82 -4.75 14.92
C LEU A 22 -0.65 -5.07 15.24
N ALA A 23 -1.35 -5.75 14.34
CA ALA A 23 -2.72 -6.21 14.53
C ALA A 23 -2.88 -7.11 15.75
N GLY A 24 -1.82 -7.87 16.15
CA GLY A 24 -1.84 -8.64 17.39
C GLY A 24 -2.19 -7.81 18.62
N LYS A 25 -1.80 -6.54 18.65
CA LYS A 25 -2.02 -5.59 19.75
C LYS A 25 -3.18 -4.62 19.51
N ALA A 26 -3.84 -4.70 18.36
CA ALA A 26 -4.98 -3.85 18.02
C ALA A 26 -6.31 -4.58 18.24
N GLU A 27 -7.35 -3.84 18.56
CA GLU A 27 -8.72 -4.32 18.60
C GLU A 27 -9.43 -4.12 17.26
N LEU A 28 -9.08 -3.04 16.53
CA LEU A 28 -9.63 -2.73 15.23
C LEU A 28 -8.52 -2.51 14.19
N VAL A 29 -8.74 -3.03 12.97
CA VAL A 29 -7.89 -2.73 11.80
C VAL A 29 -8.77 -2.15 10.71
N VAL A 30 -8.43 -0.97 10.21
CA VAL A 30 -9.25 -0.24 9.24
C VAL A 30 -8.45 0.02 7.98
N ARG A 31 -8.88 -0.52 6.86
CA ARG A 31 -8.38 -0.15 5.55
C ARG A 31 -9.09 1.11 5.09
N PHE A 32 -8.36 2.19 4.88
CA PHE A 32 -8.96 3.50 4.66
C PHE A 32 -8.96 3.97 3.20
N GLN A 33 -8.18 3.37 2.28
CA GLN A 33 -8.09 3.80 0.88
C GLN A 33 -7.63 2.69 -0.07
N GLY A 34 -7.57 2.99 -1.37
CA GLY A 34 -7.20 2.05 -2.42
C GLY A 34 -8.38 1.16 -2.82
N GLY A 35 -8.08 0.04 -3.40
CA GLY A 35 -9.05 -0.95 -3.86
C GLY A 35 -8.37 -2.28 -4.09
N SER A 36 -8.90 -3.09 -5.00
CA SER A 36 -8.35 -4.41 -5.34
C SER A 36 -6.98 -4.35 -6.07
N ASN A 37 -6.42 -3.16 -6.29
CA ASN A 37 -5.06 -2.97 -6.82
C ASN A 37 -3.94 -3.14 -5.77
N ALA A 38 -4.26 -3.28 -4.49
CA ALA A 38 -3.27 -3.64 -3.48
C ALA A 38 -2.99 -5.15 -3.51
N GLY A 39 -1.85 -5.55 -2.98
CA GLY A 39 -1.48 -6.95 -2.78
C GLY A 39 -0.77 -7.09 -1.44
N HIS A 40 -1.53 -7.43 -0.39
CA HIS A 40 -1.00 -7.70 0.93
C HIS A 40 -0.75 -9.20 1.08
N THR A 41 0.48 -9.59 1.30
CA THR A 41 0.84 -10.98 1.60
C THR A 41 1.14 -11.07 3.09
N VAL A 42 0.41 -11.94 3.77
CA VAL A 42 0.57 -12.21 5.21
C VAL A 42 0.89 -13.69 5.38
N VAL A 43 1.95 -14.01 6.12
CA VAL A 43 2.31 -15.38 6.48
C VAL A 43 1.94 -15.60 7.96
N HIS A 44 0.95 -16.44 8.20
CA HIS A 44 0.45 -16.75 9.55
C HIS A 44 0.27 -18.26 9.72
N ASP A 45 0.79 -18.83 10.81
CA ASP A 45 0.74 -20.27 11.12
C ASP A 45 1.15 -21.16 9.93
N GLY A 46 2.24 -20.74 9.23
CA GLY A 46 2.78 -21.47 8.07
C GLY A 46 1.95 -21.35 6.79
N LYS A 47 0.81 -20.66 6.82
CA LYS A 47 -0.03 -20.41 5.65
C LYS A 47 0.21 -19.02 5.09
N THR A 48 0.23 -18.90 3.76
CA THR A 48 0.35 -17.61 3.07
C THR A 48 -1.02 -17.16 2.61
N HIS A 49 -1.46 -16.00 3.11
CA HIS A 49 -2.69 -15.33 2.70
C HIS A 49 -2.34 -14.15 1.79
N LYS A 50 -3.07 -14.01 0.69
CA LYS A 50 -2.90 -12.89 -0.25
C LYS A 50 -4.22 -12.15 -0.34
N PHE A 51 -4.25 -10.90 0.11
CA PHE A 51 -5.43 -10.05 0.09
C PHE A 51 -5.25 -8.86 -0.83
N HIS A 52 -6.32 -8.51 -1.53
CA HIS A 52 -6.41 -7.29 -2.31
C HIS A 52 -7.31 -6.25 -1.63
N LEU A 53 -8.35 -6.70 -0.95
CA LEU A 53 -9.37 -5.85 -0.30
C LEU A 53 -9.49 -6.09 1.19
N LEU A 54 -9.48 -7.32 1.65
CA LEU A 54 -9.59 -7.62 3.08
C LEU A 54 -8.45 -6.95 3.86
N PRO A 55 -8.76 -6.25 4.97
CA PRO A 55 -7.73 -5.75 5.87
C PRO A 55 -6.92 -6.90 6.46
N SER A 56 -5.62 -6.70 6.66
CA SER A 56 -4.72 -7.75 7.16
C SER A 56 -5.08 -8.26 8.57
N GLY A 57 -5.89 -7.50 9.32
CA GLY A 57 -6.36 -7.86 10.66
C GLY A 57 -7.24 -9.10 10.72
N VAL A 58 -7.89 -9.50 9.60
CA VAL A 58 -8.73 -10.72 9.56
C VAL A 58 -7.95 -11.97 9.92
N VAL A 59 -6.66 -12.04 9.56
CA VAL A 59 -5.78 -13.18 9.87
C VAL A 59 -5.64 -13.39 11.38
N GLN A 60 -5.70 -12.30 12.15
CA GLN A 60 -5.62 -12.28 13.61
C GLN A 60 -7.00 -12.33 14.28
N LYS A 61 -8.07 -12.58 13.51
CA LYS A 61 -9.48 -12.52 13.98
C LYS A 61 -9.81 -11.20 14.68
N LYS A 62 -9.21 -10.11 14.21
CA LYS A 62 -9.50 -8.76 14.71
C LYS A 62 -10.69 -8.17 13.94
N ARG A 63 -11.46 -7.34 14.62
CA ARG A 63 -12.48 -6.54 13.96
C ARG A 63 -11.82 -5.74 12.83
N SER A 64 -12.19 -6.04 11.59
CA SER A 64 -11.58 -5.50 10.38
C SER A 64 -12.60 -4.69 9.60
N LEU A 65 -12.25 -3.45 9.26
CA LEU A 65 -13.18 -2.49 8.67
C LEU A 65 -12.68 -1.98 7.31
N ILE A 66 -13.59 -1.88 6.36
CA ILE A 66 -13.36 -1.25 5.05
C ILE A 66 -14.01 0.14 5.07
N GLY A 67 -13.16 1.18 5.11
CA GLY A 67 -13.61 2.57 5.26
C GLY A 67 -14.14 3.20 3.98
N ALA A 68 -14.78 4.34 4.13
CA ALA A 68 -15.44 5.11 3.06
C ALA A 68 -14.47 5.57 1.94
N GLY A 69 -13.15 5.62 2.23
CA GLY A 69 -12.14 6.01 1.24
C GLY A 69 -11.76 4.90 0.24
N VAL A 70 -12.17 3.67 0.49
CA VAL A 70 -11.91 2.52 -0.40
C VAL A 70 -12.84 2.56 -1.62
N VAL A 71 -12.37 2.06 -2.77
CA VAL A 71 -13.22 1.67 -3.90
C VAL A 71 -13.25 0.14 -3.96
N LEU A 72 -14.42 -0.42 -3.71
CA LEU A 72 -14.65 -1.83 -3.42
C LEU A 72 -15.11 -2.59 -4.67
N ASP A 73 -14.34 -3.57 -5.14
CA ASP A 73 -14.85 -4.58 -6.06
C ASP A 73 -15.55 -5.69 -5.24
N PRO A 74 -16.89 -5.75 -5.24
CA PRO A 74 -17.61 -6.66 -4.39
C PRO A 74 -17.44 -8.12 -4.80
N ARG A 75 -17.08 -8.39 -6.06
CA ARG A 75 -16.79 -9.74 -6.58
C ARG A 75 -15.48 -10.26 -5.96
N VAL A 76 -14.44 -9.41 -5.97
CA VAL A 76 -13.14 -9.73 -5.35
C VAL A 76 -13.29 -9.95 -3.86
N LEU A 77 -14.08 -9.11 -3.19
CA LEU A 77 -14.30 -9.25 -1.75
C LEU A 77 -14.97 -10.59 -1.39
N ILE A 78 -16.03 -10.98 -2.11
CA ILE A 78 -16.69 -12.28 -1.88
C ILE A 78 -15.72 -13.44 -2.11
N GLN A 79 -14.92 -13.35 -3.17
CA GLN A 79 -13.90 -14.36 -3.44
C GLN A 79 -12.91 -14.48 -2.27
N GLU A 80 -12.37 -13.37 -1.79
CA GLU A 80 -11.43 -13.36 -0.66
C GLU A 80 -12.06 -13.88 0.64
N ILE A 81 -13.32 -13.51 0.93
CA ILE A 81 -14.06 -14.04 2.08
C ILE A 81 -14.17 -15.57 2.00
N ASN A 82 -14.54 -16.10 0.83
CA ASN A 82 -14.69 -17.53 0.61
C ASN A 82 -13.34 -18.28 0.70
N GLU A 83 -12.29 -17.75 0.09
CA GLU A 83 -10.93 -18.32 0.14
C GLU A 83 -10.36 -18.30 1.57
N PHE A 84 -10.74 -17.31 2.37
CA PHE A 84 -10.36 -17.24 3.78
C PHE A 84 -11.14 -18.23 4.67
N GLY A 85 -12.25 -18.77 4.19
CA GLY A 85 -13.11 -19.74 4.91
C GLY A 85 -14.36 -19.14 5.54
N GLY A 86 -14.72 -17.92 5.11
CA GLY A 86 -15.87 -17.16 5.63
C GLY A 86 -15.48 -16.17 6.72
N LEU A 87 -16.28 -15.13 6.88
CA LEU A 87 -16.17 -14.12 7.93
C LEU A 87 -17.55 -13.81 8.49
N THR A 88 -17.63 -13.55 9.78
CA THR A 88 -18.85 -13.09 10.44
C THR A 88 -18.98 -11.57 10.37
N GLN A 89 -20.18 -11.07 10.61
CA GLN A 89 -20.41 -9.62 10.75
C GLN A 89 -19.70 -8.99 11.95
N SER A 90 -19.24 -9.79 12.92
CA SER A 90 -18.43 -9.30 14.04
C SER A 90 -16.94 -9.21 13.68
N GLU A 91 -16.49 -9.87 12.61
CA GLU A 91 -15.10 -9.85 12.13
C GLU A 91 -14.88 -8.84 11.02
N LEU A 92 -15.87 -8.65 10.12
CA LEU A 92 -15.77 -7.70 9.00
C LEU A 92 -16.89 -6.65 9.05
N GLY A 93 -16.54 -5.39 8.74
CA GLY A 93 -17.49 -4.30 8.51
C GLY A 93 -17.13 -3.49 7.27
N ILE A 94 -18.16 -3.01 6.56
CA ILE A 94 -18.02 -2.21 5.34
C ILE A 94 -18.81 -0.93 5.53
N ASP A 95 -18.16 0.22 5.34
CA ASP A 95 -18.82 1.52 5.46
C ASP A 95 -19.90 1.71 4.40
N PHE A 96 -21.06 2.23 4.80
CA PHE A 96 -22.18 2.53 3.89
C PHE A 96 -21.79 3.43 2.71
N ARG A 97 -20.78 4.29 2.90
CA ARG A 97 -20.32 5.29 1.93
C ARG A 97 -19.23 4.77 0.97
N THR A 98 -18.76 3.54 1.16
CA THR A 98 -17.73 2.92 0.30
C THR A 98 -18.22 2.85 -1.15
N SER A 99 -17.43 3.36 -2.10
CA SER A 99 -17.80 3.34 -3.53
C SER A 99 -17.59 1.95 -4.13
N ILE A 100 -18.50 1.54 -5.00
CA ILE A 100 -18.51 0.22 -5.63
C ILE A 100 -17.88 0.27 -7.02
N ILE A 101 -16.98 -0.67 -7.28
CA ILE A 101 -16.44 -0.88 -8.62
C ILE A 101 -17.46 -1.70 -9.43
N MET A 102 -17.96 -1.08 -10.50
CA MET A 102 -18.88 -1.69 -11.46
C MET A 102 -18.12 -2.25 -12.69
N PRO A 103 -18.71 -3.15 -13.50
CA PRO A 103 -18.03 -3.73 -14.65
C PRO A 103 -17.45 -2.71 -15.63
N TRP A 104 -18.16 -1.61 -15.87
CA TRP A 104 -17.70 -0.55 -16.78
C TRP A 104 -16.42 0.16 -16.33
N HIS A 105 -16.08 0.15 -15.02
CA HIS A 105 -14.85 0.76 -14.53
C HIS A 105 -13.60 0.02 -15.03
N GLY A 106 -13.60 -1.31 -14.98
CA GLY A 106 -12.49 -2.11 -15.50
C GLY A 106 -12.33 -1.94 -17.02
N LEU A 107 -13.45 -1.93 -17.75
CA LEU A 107 -13.44 -1.70 -19.20
C LEU A 107 -12.87 -0.32 -19.56
N LEU A 108 -13.29 0.74 -18.84
CA LEU A 108 -12.74 2.10 -19.03
C LEU A 108 -11.25 2.19 -18.69
N ASP A 109 -10.80 1.55 -17.63
CA ASP A 109 -9.38 1.55 -17.21
C ASP A 109 -8.50 0.94 -18.31
N ILE A 110 -8.89 -0.22 -18.84
CA ILE A 110 -8.17 -0.91 -19.92
C ILE A 110 -8.20 -0.08 -21.21
N ALA A 111 -9.37 0.43 -21.60
CA ALA A 111 -9.54 1.20 -22.84
C ALA A 111 -8.70 2.49 -22.82
N ARG A 112 -8.75 3.24 -21.73
CA ARG A 112 -7.96 4.49 -21.57
C ARG A 112 -6.46 4.24 -21.55
N GLU A 113 -6.01 3.19 -20.84
CA GLU A 113 -4.59 2.84 -20.79
C GLU A 113 -4.06 2.42 -22.16
N GLY A 114 -4.91 1.74 -22.97
CA GLY A 114 -4.59 1.35 -24.35
C GLY A 114 -4.32 2.52 -25.28
N LEU A 115 -4.95 3.67 -25.06
CA LEU A 115 -4.82 4.87 -25.88
C LEU A 115 -3.65 5.78 -25.49
N LYS A 116 -3.05 5.57 -24.30
CA LYS A 116 -1.94 6.41 -23.85
C LYS A 116 -0.66 6.11 -24.62
N LYS A 117 0.04 7.16 -25.06
CA LYS A 117 1.38 7.03 -25.65
C LYS A 117 2.37 6.50 -24.59
N GLU A 118 2.34 7.08 -23.42
CA GLU A 118 3.12 6.65 -22.26
C GLU A 118 2.19 6.00 -21.25
N LYS A 119 2.35 4.70 -21.11
CA LYS A 119 1.51 3.88 -20.21
C LYS A 119 1.87 4.11 -18.75
N ILE A 120 0.87 4.35 -17.92
CA ILE A 120 1.04 4.44 -16.46
C ILE A 120 1.37 3.04 -15.89
N GLY A 121 0.85 2.00 -16.51
CA GLY A 121 0.98 0.63 -16.04
C GLY A 121 -0.13 0.28 -15.04
N THR A 122 -1.37 0.68 -15.31
CA THR A 122 -2.54 0.39 -14.46
C THR A 122 -2.75 -1.12 -14.30
N THR A 123 -3.51 -1.48 -13.28
CA THR A 123 -3.87 -2.89 -13.03
C THR A 123 -5.06 -3.36 -13.88
N GLY A 124 -5.73 -2.47 -14.61
CA GLY A 124 -6.95 -2.76 -15.37
C GLY A 124 -8.18 -3.11 -14.49
N ARG A 125 -8.10 -2.82 -13.19
CA ARG A 125 -9.14 -3.19 -12.20
C ARG A 125 -10.18 -2.10 -11.97
N GLY A 126 -10.13 -1.02 -12.74
CA GLY A 126 -11.13 0.06 -12.68
C GLY A 126 -11.00 0.99 -11.49
N ILE A 127 -9.84 1.02 -10.82
CA ILE A 127 -9.61 1.85 -9.63
C ILE A 127 -9.74 3.33 -9.95
N GLY A 128 -9.01 3.80 -10.99
CA GLY A 128 -9.05 5.20 -11.44
C GLY A 128 -10.45 5.65 -11.83
N PRO A 129 -11.13 4.97 -12.75
CA PRO A 129 -12.51 5.29 -13.11
C PRO A 129 -13.50 5.28 -11.94
N ALA A 130 -13.33 4.39 -10.95
CA ALA A 130 -14.21 4.39 -9.78
C ALA A 130 -13.99 5.60 -8.87
N TYR A 131 -12.73 6.05 -8.67
CA TYR A 131 -12.45 7.30 -7.96
C TYR A 131 -12.93 8.55 -8.73
N GLU A 132 -12.80 8.56 -10.05
CA GLU A 132 -13.35 9.61 -10.92
C GLU A 132 -14.88 9.70 -10.74
N GLU A 133 -15.58 8.55 -10.79
CA GLU A 133 -17.02 8.48 -10.62
C GLU A 133 -17.48 8.88 -9.20
N LYS A 134 -16.68 8.55 -8.19
CA LYS A 134 -16.87 9.04 -6.83
C LYS A 134 -16.78 10.58 -6.76
N ALA A 135 -15.77 11.17 -7.40
CA ALA A 135 -15.55 12.61 -7.40
C ALA A 135 -16.62 13.39 -8.21
N SER A 136 -17.12 12.80 -9.31
CA SER A 136 -18.25 13.37 -10.07
C SER A 136 -19.59 13.21 -9.38
N ARG A 137 -19.68 12.40 -8.32
CA ARG A 137 -20.88 12.13 -7.51
C ARG A 137 -21.93 11.27 -8.22
N ASP A 138 -21.51 10.54 -9.25
CA ASP A 138 -22.38 9.64 -10.02
C ASP A 138 -22.29 8.19 -9.52
N GLY A 139 -21.27 7.88 -8.69
CA GLY A 139 -20.92 6.52 -8.29
C GLY A 139 -22.01 5.81 -7.46
N ILE A 140 -22.01 4.50 -7.55
CA ILE A 140 -22.80 3.60 -6.70
C ILE A 140 -22.01 3.36 -5.41
N ARG A 141 -22.69 3.48 -4.26
CA ARG A 141 -22.11 3.24 -2.95
C ARG A 141 -22.57 1.91 -2.37
N PHE A 142 -21.95 1.47 -1.29
CA PHE A 142 -22.31 0.21 -0.64
C PHE A 142 -23.77 0.24 -0.12
N CYS A 143 -24.24 1.36 0.41
CA CYS A 143 -25.66 1.51 0.81
C CYS A 143 -26.65 1.34 -0.36
N ASP A 144 -26.25 1.67 -1.58
CA ASP A 144 -27.07 1.47 -2.76
C ASP A 144 -27.01 -0.01 -3.21
N LEU A 145 -25.84 -0.64 -3.13
CA LEU A 145 -25.64 -2.05 -3.51
C LEU A 145 -26.50 -3.00 -2.69
N ILE A 146 -26.65 -2.75 -1.40
CA ILE A 146 -27.40 -3.62 -0.46
C ILE A 146 -28.91 -3.35 -0.46
N ASP A 147 -29.37 -2.34 -1.15
CA ASP A 147 -30.80 -2.00 -1.36
C ASP A 147 -31.14 -2.26 -2.84
N GLU A 148 -31.80 -3.38 -3.13
CA GLU A 148 -32.09 -3.83 -4.49
C GLU A 148 -32.84 -2.77 -5.32
N LYS A 149 -33.76 -2.02 -4.70
CA LYS A 149 -34.52 -0.96 -5.38
C LYS A 149 -33.61 0.19 -5.76
N LYS A 150 -32.81 0.68 -4.83
CA LYS A 150 -31.84 1.77 -5.08
C LYS A 150 -30.79 1.35 -6.09
N LEU A 151 -30.28 0.13 -5.99
CA LEU A 151 -29.33 -0.39 -6.95
C LEU A 151 -29.88 -0.36 -8.38
N LYS A 152 -31.13 -0.81 -8.57
CA LYS A 152 -31.79 -0.78 -9.88
C LYS A 152 -31.96 0.64 -10.41
N GLU A 153 -32.41 1.57 -9.56
CA GLU A 153 -32.55 2.99 -9.89
C GLU A 153 -31.22 3.60 -10.32
N ARG A 154 -30.14 3.40 -9.51
CA ARG A 154 -28.80 3.95 -9.80
C ARG A 154 -28.20 3.36 -11.08
N ILE A 155 -28.30 2.06 -11.29
CA ILE A 155 -27.82 1.44 -12.53
C ILE A 155 -28.57 2.01 -13.75
N SER A 156 -29.90 2.16 -13.65
CA SER A 156 -30.71 2.69 -14.74
C SER A 156 -30.38 4.13 -15.12
N GLU A 157 -29.95 4.92 -14.14
CA GLU A 157 -29.51 6.31 -14.34
C GLU A 157 -28.12 6.38 -15.01
N ILE A 158 -27.17 5.57 -14.54
CA ILE A 158 -25.76 5.69 -14.91
C ILE A 158 -25.42 4.91 -16.19
N TYR A 159 -26.00 3.70 -16.35
CA TYR A 159 -25.63 2.74 -17.39
C TYR A 159 -25.77 3.30 -18.83
N PRO A 160 -26.82 4.03 -19.22
CA PRO A 160 -26.95 4.53 -20.59
C PRO A 160 -25.78 5.41 -21.02
N PHE A 161 -25.31 6.27 -20.13
CA PHE A 161 -24.14 7.12 -20.39
C PHE A 161 -22.86 6.29 -20.51
N ARG A 162 -22.66 5.32 -19.61
CA ARG A 162 -21.46 4.45 -19.60
C ARG A 162 -21.42 3.54 -20.84
N LYS A 163 -22.57 3.00 -21.26
CA LYS A 163 -22.68 2.24 -22.50
C LYS A 163 -22.35 3.10 -23.72
N LYS A 164 -22.91 4.30 -23.80
CA LYS A 164 -22.62 5.25 -24.89
C LYS A 164 -21.14 5.63 -24.95
N LEU A 165 -20.51 5.87 -23.80
CA LEU A 165 -19.08 6.22 -23.70
C LEU A 165 -18.20 5.04 -24.17
N LEU A 166 -18.41 3.85 -23.63
CA LEU A 166 -17.61 2.67 -23.93
C LEU A 166 -17.80 2.20 -25.38
N HIS A 167 -19.04 2.03 -25.82
CA HIS A 167 -19.32 1.57 -27.17
C HIS A 167 -19.02 2.65 -28.22
N GLY A 168 -19.50 3.89 -28.01
CA GLY A 168 -19.39 4.95 -29.01
C GLY A 168 -18.00 5.55 -29.16
N ILE A 169 -17.23 5.67 -28.08
CA ILE A 169 -15.90 6.30 -28.10
C ILE A 169 -14.79 5.25 -28.10
N TYR A 170 -14.87 4.27 -27.24
CA TYR A 170 -13.80 3.28 -27.05
C TYR A 170 -14.01 1.98 -27.86
N GLN A 171 -15.16 1.81 -28.52
CA GLN A 171 -15.52 0.60 -29.26
C GLN A 171 -15.43 -0.70 -28.42
N VAL A 172 -15.80 -0.58 -27.14
CA VAL A 172 -15.80 -1.67 -26.15
C VAL A 172 -17.23 -2.03 -25.81
N GLU A 173 -17.57 -3.31 -25.91
CA GLU A 173 -18.87 -3.83 -25.51
C GLU A 173 -19.01 -3.86 -23.99
N VAL A 174 -20.20 -3.51 -23.53
CA VAL A 174 -20.57 -3.50 -22.11
C VAL A 174 -21.61 -4.58 -21.87
N PRO A 175 -21.50 -5.40 -20.83
CA PRO A 175 -22.55 -6.36 -20.47
C PRO A 175 -23.91 -5.66 -20.31
N GLU A 176 -24.98 -6.37 -20.68
CA GLU A 176 -26.33 -5.80 -20.64
C GLU A 176 -26.73 -5.38 -19.24
N GLN A 177 -27.48 -4.26 -19.14
CA GLN A 177 -27.88 -3.62 -17.89
C GLN A 177 -28.52 -4.59 -16.89
N GLU A 178 -29.47 -5.41 -17.38
CA GLU A 178 -30.18 -6.37 -16.53
C GLU A 178 -29.24 -7.45 -15.99
N SER A 179 -28.29 -7.90 -16.78
CA SER A 179 -27.27 -8.88 -16.33
C SER A 179 -26.40 -8.29 -15.19
N ILE A 180 -25.98 -7.02 -15.33
CA ILE A 180 -25.22 -6.31 -14.29
C ILE A 180 -26.06 -6.18 -13.03
N PHE A 181 -27.33 -5.76 -13.17
CA PHE A 181 -28.23 -5.61 -12.04
C PHE A 181 -28.42 -6.93 -11.30
N MET A 182 -28.76 -8.00 -11.98
CA MET A 182 -29.00 -9.32 -11.36
C MET A 182 -27.76 -9.83 -10.61
N GLN A 183 -26.58 -9.69 -11.22
CA GLN A 183 -25.32 -10.09 -10.60
C GLN A 183 -25.05 -9.28 -9.32
N TYR A 184 -25.15 -7.95 -9.39
CA TYR A 184 -24.82 -7.07 -8.26
C TYR A 184 -25.88 -7.07 -7.16
N ALA A 185 -27.16 -7.28 -7.49
CA ALA A 185 -28.22 -7.49 -6.51
C ALA A 185 -27.98 -8.77 -5.67
N ASN A 186 -27.57 -9.87 -6.33
CA ASN A 186 -27.22 -11.09 -5.61
C ASN A 186 -26.00 -10.89 -4.69
N ILE A 187 -24.97 -10.19 -5.18
CA ILE A 187 -23.80 -9.80 -4.37
C ILE A 187 -24.20 -8.93 -3.19
N GLY A 188 -25.07 -7.94 -3.42
CA GLY A 188 -25.55 -7.04 -2.36
C GLY A 188 -26.24 -7.79 -1.23
N LYS A 189 -27.07 -8.79 -1.55
CA LYS A 189 -27.71 -9.66 -0.55
C LYS A 189 -26.69 -10.43 0.30
N GLN A 190 -25.60 -10.92 -0.31
CA GLN A 190 -24.55 -11.67 0.41
C GLN A 190 -23.74 -10.75 1.34
N LEU A 191 -23.53 -9.49 0.95
CA LEU A 191 -22.69 -8.55 1.69
C LEU A 191 -23.47 -7.68 2.69
N ALA A 192 -24.81 -7.67 2.65
CA ALA A 192 -25.63 -6.76 3.44
C ALA A 192 -25.38 -6.82 4.95
N SER A 193 -25.08 -8.01 5.49
CA SER A 193 -24.80 -8.20 6.92
C SER A 193 -23.51 -7.52 7.41
N TYR A 194 -22.59 -7.15 6.50
CA TYR A 194 -21.34 -6.47 6.84
C TYR A 194 -21.49 -4.93 6.91
N ALA A 195 -22.65 -4.39 6.59
CA ALA A 195 -22.89 -2.95 6.56
C ALA A 195 -22.74 -2.31 7.95
N THR A 196 -21.93 -1.25 8.06
CA THR A 196 -21.73 -0.50 9.31
C THR A 196 -21.38 0.97 9.04
N ASP A 197 -21.46 1.81 10.06
CA ASP A 197 -20.86 3.14 10.08
C ASP A 197 -19.44 3.04 10.65
N VAL A 198 -18.46 2.91 9.77
CA VAL A 198 -17.04 2.78 10.17
C VAL A 198 -16.57 3.99 10.95
N SER A 199 -16.98 5.20 10.55
CA SER A 199 -16.59 6.42 11.27
C SER A 199 -17.09 6.40 12.71
N LEU A 200 -18.34 6.04 12.94
CA LEU A 200 -18.91 5.94 14.29
C LEU A 200 -18.18 4.87 15.10
N GLU A 201 -18.04 3.65 14.55
CA GLU A 201 -17.42 2.52 15.24
C GLU A 201 -15.97 2.81 15.65
N VAL A 202 -15.19 3.45 14.77
CA VAL A 202 -13.78 3.81 15.04
C VAL A 202 -13.66 4.89 16.11
N ASN A 203 -14.52 5.94 16.06
CA ASN A 203 -14.49 7.01 17.04
C ASN A 203 -14.95 6.53 18.45
N GLU A 204 -15.97 5.68 18.52
CA GLU A 204 -16.41 5.05 19.78
C GLU A 204 -15.31 4.13 20.35
N ALA A 205 -14.66 3.34 19.52
CA ALA A 205 -13.56 2.48 19.94
C ALA A 205 -12.37 3.31 20.48
N TYR A 206 -12.05 4.44 19.83
CA TYR A 206 -11.02 5.35 20.31
C TYR A 206 -11.38 5.97 21.66
N ALA A 207 -12.61 6.46 21.80
CA ALA A 207 -13.12 7.02 23.05
C ALA A 207 -13.13 6.00 24.20
N ALA A 208 -13.33 4.70 23.87
CA ALA A 208 -13.24 3.59 24.81
C ALA A 208 -11.79 3.14 25.10
N GLY A 209 -10.77 3.86 24.62
CA GLY A 209 -9.34 3.56 24.87
C GLY A 209 -8.77 2.38 24.10
N LYS A 210 -9.49 1.86 23.08
CA LYS A 210 -9.03 0.73 22.27
C LYS A 210 -7.87 1.11 21.36
N ASN A 211 -7.04 0.13 21.00
CA ASN A 211 -5.98 0.28 20.01
C ASN A 211 -6.53 0.07 18.61
N ILE A 212 -6.33 1.04 17.74
CA ILE A 212 -6.85 1.09 16.38
C ILE A 212 -5.70 1.23 15.41
N LEU A 213 -5.70 0.40 14.38
CA LEU A 213 -4.69 0.41 13.32
C LEU A 213 -5.33 0.82 11.99
N LEU A 214 -4.90 1.93 11.43
CA LEU A 214 -5.31 2.39 10.09
C LEU A 214 -4.30 1.88 9.06
N GLU A 215 -4.76 0.97 8.21
CA GLU A 215 -3.96 0.25 7.22
C GLU A 215 -3.97 0.97 5.87
N GLY A 216 -2.80 1.50 5.46
CA GLY A 216 -2.61 2.10 4.14
C GLY A 216 -2.26 1.07 3.07
N ALA A 217 -2.67 1.36 1.84
CA ALA A 217 -2.28 0.64 0.64
C ALA A 217 -1.37 1.52 -0.23
N GLN A 218 -0.61 0.91 -1.13
CA GLN A 218 0.43 1.57 -1.95
C GLN A 218 1.50 2.27 -1.09
N GLY A 219 2.04 3.40 -1.53
CA GLY A 219 3.06 4.17 -0.80
C GLY A 219 2.94 5.66 -1.08
N VAL A 220 3.57 6.47 -0.23
CA VAL A 220 3.48 7.95 -0.26
C VAL A 220 3.84 8.53 -1.61
N LEU A 221 4.85 7.99 -2.30
CA LEU A 221 5.29 8.48 -3.61
C LEU A 221 4.34 8.12 -4.77
N LEU A 222 3.28 7.36 -4.47
CA LEU A 222 2.16 7.07 -5.38
C LEU A 222 0.89 7.87 -5.04
N ASP A 223 0.95 8.82 -4.10
CA ASP A 223 -0.20 9.67 -3.75
C ASP A 223 -0.69 10.47 -4.96
N LEU A 224 -2.02 10.58 -5.11
CA LEU A 224 -2.63 11.26 -6.23
C LEU A 224 -2.20 12.72 -6.35
N SER A 225 -2.04 13.42 -5.23
CA SER A 225 -1.74 14.86 -5.16
C SER A 225 -0.24 15.14 -5.00
N PHE A 226 0.47 14.30 -4.25
CA PHE A 226 1.86 14.53 -3.84
C PHE A 226 2.84 13.47 -4.34
N GLY A 227 2.37 12.48 -5.08
CA GLY A 227 3.22 11.46 -5.70
C GLY A 227 3.82 11.90 -7.04
N SER A 228 4.54 10.98 -7.67
CA SER A 228 5.21 11.19 -8.97
C SER A 228 4.22 11.23 -10.14
N TYR A 229 3.32 12.21 -10.16
CA TYR A 229 2.30 12.39 -11.19
C TYR A 229 2.91 12.46 -12.60
N PRO A 230 2.31 11.84 -13.64
CA PRO A 230 1.03 11.11 -13.63
C PRO A 230 1.16 9.61 -13.22
N PHE A 231 2.34 9.14 -12.82
CA PHE A 231 2.63 7.75 -12.45
C PHE A 231 2.30 7.50 -10.98
N VAL A 232 1.03 7.66 -10.62
CA VAL A 232 0.50 7.57 -9.26
C VAL A 232 -0.72 6.65 -9.21
N THR A 233 -1.18 6.31 -7.99
CA THR A 233 -2.49 5.71 -7.79
C THR A 233 -3.56 6.80 -7.70
N SER A 234 -4.83 6.43 -7.87
CA SER A 234 -5.95 7.38 -7.86
C SER A 234 -6.50 7.67 -6.46
N SER A 235 -5.74 7.37 -5.41
CA SER A 235 -6.14 7.60 -4.03
C SER A 235 -5.11 8.39 -3.24
N GLN A 236 -5.53 8.99 -2.11
CA GLN A 236 -4.65 9.63 -1.15
C GLN A 236 -3.98 8.58 -0.27
N THR A 237 -2.66 8.42 -0.42
CA THR A 237 -1.85 7.43 0.30
C THR A 237 -1.10 8.01 1.50
N ILE A 238 -1.25 9.31 1.74
CA ILE A 238 -0.68 10.04 2.90
C ILE A 238 -1.60 9.99 4.12
N ALA A 239 -1.10 10.39 5.27
CA ALA A 239 -1.83 10.35 6.55
C ALA A 239 -3.15 11.15 6.53
N GLY A 240 -3.19 12.28 5.80
CA GLY A 240 -4.46 13.02 5.60
C GLY A 240 -5.55 12.18 4.93
N GLY A 241 -5.17 11.29 4.01
CA GLY A 241 -6.08 10.35 3.37
C GLY A 241 -6.67 9.32 4.34
N ALA A 242 -5.92 8.94 5.38
CA ALA A 242 -6.41 8.03 6.42
C ALA A 242 -7.54 8.67 7.24
N CYS A 243 -7.40 9.95 7.60
CA CYS A 243 -8.43 10.68 8.33
C CYS A 243 -9.74 10.75 7.53
N VAL A 244 -9.66 11.09 6.24
CA VAL A 244 -10.84 11.16 5.36
C VAL A 244 -11.44 9.77 5.12
N GLY A 245 -10.59 8.79 4.85
CA GLY A 245 -11.03 7.44 4.46
C GLY A 245 -11.65 6.63 5.59
N ALA A 246 -11.21 6.84 6.83
CA ALA A 246 -11.76 6.21 8.03
C ALA A 246 -12.81 7.10 8.72
N GLY A 247 -12.97 8.39 8.34
CA GLY A 247 -13.90 9.32 8.94
C GLY A 247 -13.53 9.70 10.37
N VAL A 248 -12.25 10.02 10.61
CA VAL A 248 -11.72 10.38 11.93
C VAL A 248 -11.08 11.76 11.92
N SER A 249 -11.09 12.41 13.08
CA SER A 249 -10.38 13.69 13.26
C SER A 249 -8.87 13.49 13.22
N PRO A 250 -8.09 14.37 12.56
CA PRO A 250 -6.64 14.32 12.65
C PRO A 250 -6.09 14.52 14.07
N LYS A 251 -6.88 15.08 14.99
CA LYS A 251 -6.48 15.31 16.40
C LYS A 251 -6.40 14.03 17.23
N ILE A 252 -6.97 12.92 16.76
CA ILE A 252 -6.97 11.65 17.49
C ILE A 252 -5.97 10.64 16.92
N ILE A 253 -5.11 11.09 16.02
CA ILE A 253 -4.02 10.27 15.51
C ILE A 253 -2.85 10.40 16.49
N ASP A 254 -2.51 9.30 17.15
CA ASP A 254 -1.42 9.27 18.13
C ASP A 254 -0.05 9.03 17.48
N GLU A 255 0.02 8.12 16.49
CA GLU A 255 1.26 7.75 15.81
C GLU A 255 1.05 7.56 14.31
N ILE A 256 2.05 7.94 13.53
CA ILE A 256 2.12 7.72 12.08
C ILE A 256 3.44 7.00 11.79
N GLU A 257 3.39 5.73 11.41
CA GLU A 257 4.57 4.93 11.17
C GLU A 257 4.72 4.57 9.70
N GLY A 258 5.96 4.68 9.21
CA GLY A 258 6.31 4.37 7.82
C GLY A 258 6.93 2.98 7.69
N VAL A 259 6.54 2.23 6.66
CA VAL A 259 7.23 1.01 6.27
C VAL A 259 8.14 1.34 5.09
N VAL A 260 9.41 0.98 5.19
CA VAL A 260 10.48 1.31 4.23
C VAL A 260 11.31 0.06 3.94
N LYS A 261 11.56 -0.25 2.68
CA LYS A 261 12.58 -1.25 2.36
C LYS A 261 13.98 -0.70 2.57
N ALA A 262 14.92 -1.57 2.89
CA ALA A 262 16.35 -1.21 2.94
C ALA A 262 16.93 -0.79 1.58
N TYR A 263 16.18 -0.93 0.51
CA TYR A 263 16.43 -0.43 -0.85
C TYR A 263 15.11 0.10 -1.44
N THR A 264 15.08 0.50 -2.68
CA THR A 264 13.86 1.04 -3.28
C THR A 264 13.37 0.14 -4.41
N THR A 265 12.04 -0.02 -4.52
CA THR A 265 11.43 -0.71 -5.66
C THR A 265 10.31 0.12 -6.26
N ARG A 266 10.09 -0.04 -7.56
CA ARG A 266 8.96 0.58 -8.27
C ARG A 266 8.36 -0.39 -9.28
N VAL A 267 7.03 -0.41 -9.37
CA VAL A 267 6.28 -1.12 -10.41
C VAL A 267 5.76 -0.11 -11.43
N GLY A 268 5.77 -0.49 -12.70
CA GLY A 268 5.23 0.36 -13.78
C GLY A 268 6.17 1.46 -14.24
N GLY A 269 5.62 2.41 -14.97
CA GLY A 269 6.34 3.54 -15.55
C GLY A 269 6.73 4.62 -14.55
N GLY A 270 7.31 5.69 -15.10
CA GLY A 270 7.66 6.89 -14.35
C GLY A 270 9.09 6.92 -13.83
N PRO A 271 9.50 8.08 -13.31
CA PRO A 271 10.88 8.36 -12.91
C PRO A 271 11.31 7.55 -11.69
N PHE A 272 12.57 7.12 -11.70
CA PHE A 272 13.19 6.38 -10.59
C PHE A 272 14.68 6.77 -10.49
N PRO A 273 15.02 7.87 -9.79
CA PRO A 273 16.35 8.46 -9.82
C PRO A 273 17.48 7.53 -9.39
N THR A 274 17.22 6.64 -8.43
CA THR A 274 18.23 5.71 -7.88
C THR A 274 18.18 4.32 -8.50
N GLU A 275 17.51 4.14 -9.64
CA GLU A 275 17.38 2.84 -10.30
C GLU A 275 18.73 2.26 -10.68
N LEU A 276 18.92 0.95 -10.45
CA LEU A 276 20.11 0.21 -10.85
C LEU A 276 20.03 -0.12 -12.35
N LEU A 277 20.75 0.65 -13.16
CA LEU A 277 20.80 0.53 -14.60
C LEU A 277 22.25 0.43 -15.09
N GLY A 278 22.45 0.01 -16.33
CA GLY A 278 23.76 -0.07 -16.97
C GLY A 278 24.70 -1.00 -16.21
N ALA A 279 25.81 -0.48 -15.69
CA ALA A 279 26.81 -1.29 -14.98
C ALA A 279 26.30 -1.92 -13.67
N GLU A 280 25.17 -1.44 -13.11
CA GLU A 280 24.57 -1.98 -11.88
C GLU A 280 23.32 -2.84 -12.15
N GLU A 281 22.96 -3.08 -13.41
CA GLU A 281 21.76 -3.84 -13.78
C GLU A 281 21.79 -5.28 -13.29
N GLU A 282 22.94 -5.94 -13.36
CA GLU A 282 23.14 -7.31 -12.87
C GLU A 282 22.92 -7.39 -11.36
N LEU A 283 23.44 -6.42 -10.61
CA LEU A 283 23.18 -6.30 -9.18
C LEU A 283 21.68 -6.08 -8.91
N GLY A 284 21.03 -5.24 -9.71
CA GLY A 284 19.57 -5.02 -9.62
C GLY A 284 18.79 -6.31 -9.85
N ASN A 285 19.19 -7.14 -10.80
CA ASN A 285 18.57 -8.45 -11.06
C ASN A 285 18.79 -9.41 -9.88
N THR A 286 20.00 -9.47 -9.33
CA THR A 286 20.32 -10.29 -8.16
C THR A 286 19.47 -9.90 -6.94
N ILE A 287 19.35 -8.60 -6.63
CA ILE A 287 18.50 -8.09 -5.53
C ILE A 287 17.03 -8.42 -5.80
N ARG A 288 16.56 -8.29 -7.05
CA ARG A 288 15.17 -8.64 -7.44
C ARG A 288 14.87 -10.10 -7.15
N ASP A 289 15.71 -11.00 -7.60
CA ASP A 289 15.49 -12.44 -7.48
C ASP A 289 15.59 -12.88 -6.02
N LYS A 290 16.61 -12.43 -5.29
CA LYS A 290 16.81 -12.70 -3.86
C LYS A 290 15.65 -12.13 -3.02
N GLY A 291 15.22 -10.93 -3.35
CA GLY A 291 14.08 -10.25 -2.69
C GLY A 291 12.71 -10.76 -3.14
N ASN A 292 12.62 -11.65 -4.13
CA ASN A 292 11.36 -12.04 -4.78
C ASN A 292 10.53 -10.80 -5.16
N GLU A 293 11.19 -9.84 -5.84
CA GLU A 293 10.58 -8.55 -6.19
C GLU A 293 9.79 -8.63 -7.50
N TYR A 294 8.67 -9.35 -7.41
CA TYR A 294 7.67 -9.52 -8.45
C TYR A 294 6.31 -9.07 -7.93
N GLY A 295 5.49 -8.47 -8.79
CA GLY A 295 4.18 -7.98 -8.42
C GLY A 295 3.24 -9.11 -8.00
N THR A 296 2.69 -9.06 -6.81
CA THR A 296 1.79 -10.10 -6.25
C THR A 296 0.58 -10.36 -7.15
N THR A 297 0.05 -9.31 -7.77
CA THR A 297 -1.15 -9.35 -8.61
C THR A 297 -0.86 -9.64 -10.08
N THR A 298 0.24 -9.09 -10.62
CA THR A 298 0.52 -9.09 -12.06
C THR A 298 1.74 -9.91 -12.45
N GLY A 299 2.53 -10.39 -11.48
CA GLY A 299 3.81 -11.05 -11.72
C GLY A 299 4.88 -10.16 -12.35
N ARG A 300 4.62 -8.86 -12.58
CA ARG A 300 5.57 -7.96 -13.22
C ARG A 300 6.83 -7.81 -12.37
N LYS A 301 7.99 -7.81 -13.03
CA LYS A 301 9.29 -7.51 -12.41
C LYS A 301 9.24 -6.10 -11.81
N ARG A 302 9.63 -5.96 -10.54
CA ARG A 302 9.84 -4.65 -9.93
C ARG A 302 11.20 -4.10 -10.36
N ARG A 303 11.25 -2.82 -10.67
CA ARG A 303 12.48 -2.06 -10.86
C ARG A 303 13.16 -1.90 -9.51
N ILE A 304 14.48 -1.99 -9.46
CA ILE A 304 15.27 -1.96 -8.23
C ILE A 304 16.15 -0.72 -8.23
N GLY A 305 16.25 -0.07 -7.08
CA GLY A 305 17.11 1.10 -6.89
C GLY A 305 17.68 1.16 -5.47
N TRP A 306 18.72 1.97 -5.31
CA TRP A 306 19.28 2.26 -4.01
C TRP A 306 18.31 3.04 -3.12
N LEU A 307 18.51 2.97 -1.80
CA LEU A 307 17.70 3.74 -0.85
C LEU A 307 17.89 5.24 -1.11
N ASP A 308 16.78 6.00 -1.09
CA ASP A 308 16.71 7.42 -1.45
C ASP A 308 16.25 8.25 -0.23
N LEU A 309 17.19 8.87 0.47
CA LEU A 309 16.87 9.67 1.65
C LEU A 309 16.13 10.98 1.33
N PRO A 310 16.45 11.74 0.25
CA PRO A 310 15.65 12.86 -0.17
C PRO A 310 14.17 12.55 -0.34
N LEU A 311 13.84 11.41 -0.96
CA LEU A 311 12.46 10.98 -1.11
C LEU A 311 11.82 10.55 0.21
N LEU A 312 12.58 9.96 1.13
CA LEU A 312 12.09 9.64 2.47
C LEU A 312 11.89 10.90 3.33
N ARG A 313 12.76 11.91 3.21
CA ARG A 313 12.56 13.22 3.85
C ARG A 313 11.30 13.91 3.30
N TYR A 314 11.07 13.80 1.98
CA TYR A 314 9.83 14.28 1.36
C TYR A 314 8.60 13.55 1.94
N ALA A 315 8.63 12.23 1.99
CA ALA A 315 7.57 11.43 2.57
C ALA A 315 7.32 11.77 4.05
N HIS A 316 8.39 12.00 4.82
CA HIS A 316 8.29 12.42 6.22
C HIS A 316 7.65 13.82 6.36
N ARG A 317 8.03 14.77 5.51
CA ARG A 317 7.43 16.13 5.51
C ARG A 317 5.92 16.09 5.32
N LEU A 318 5.41 15.16 4.49
CA LEU A 318 3.98 15.03 4.22
C LEU A 318 3.21 14.35 5.35
N ASN A 319 3.87 13.48 6.12
CA ASN A 319 3.19 12.58 7.04
C ASN A 319 3.57 12.77 8.51
N GLY A 320 4.73 13.36 8.82
CA GLY A 320 5.21 13.47 10.20
C GLY A 320 5.49 12.12 10.85
N PHE A 321 6.19 11.22 10.16
CA PHE A 321 6.45 9.86 10.68
C PHE A 321 7.06 9.87 12.06
N THR A 322 6.47 9.12 12.99
CA THR A 322 6.93 8.92 14.36
C THR A 322 7.89 7.74 14.51
N GLY A 323 8.03 6.94 13.46
CA GLY A 323 8.96 5.81 13.40
C GLY A 323 8.94 5.09 12.06
N PHE A 324 10.01 4.34 11.79
CA PHE A 324 10.13 3.51 10.60
C PHE A 324 10.27 2.02 10.92
N HIS A 325 9.61 1.20 10.10
CA HIS A 325 9.77 -0.24 10.02
C HIS A 325 10.58 -0.57 8.77
N TYR A 326 11.81 -1.03 8.96
CA TYR A 326 12.64 -1.45 7.83
C TYR A 326 12.36 -2.90 7.45
N THR A 327 12.25 -3.16 6.14
CA THR A 327 12.00 -4.49 5.60
C THR A 327 13.09 -4.87 4.60
N LYS A 328 13.26 -6.17 4.38
CA LYS A 328 14.17 -6.69 3.33
C LYS A 328 15.64 -6.32 3.52
N LEU A 329 16.11 -6.09 4.75
CA LEU A 329 17.52 -5.84 5.00
C LEU A 329 18.38 -7.08 4.66
N ASP A 330 17.88 -8.27 4.94
CA ASP A 330 18.45 -9.57 4.61
C ASP A 330 18.80 -9.72 3.13
N VAL A 331 18.03 -9.11 2.25
CA VAL A 331 18.23 -9.16 0.79
C VAL A 331 19.53 -8.49 0.34
N LEU A 332 20.01 -7.51 1.10
CA LEU A 332 21.26 -6.79 0.82
C LEU A 332 22.53 -7.55 1.29
N GLY A 333 22.40 -8.67 2.00
CA GLY A 333 23.54 -9.52 2.37
C GLY A 333 24.30 -10.00 1.13
N GLY A 334 25.63 -10.05 1.20
CA GLY A 334 26.50 -10.40 0.07
C GLY A 334 26.78 -9.26 -0.92
N VAL A 335 26.13 -8.11 -0.80
CA VAL A 335 26.43 -6.93 -1.61
C VAL A 335 27.66 -6.24 -1.03
N GLU A 336 28.74 -6.15 -1.80
CA GLU A 336 30.03 -5.62 -1.32
C GLU A 336 29.97 -4.16 -0.87
N LYS A 337 29.25 -3.32 -1.61
CA LYS A 337 29.12 -1.88 -1.37
C LYS A 337 27.65 -1.47 -1.47
N LEU A 338 27.13 -0.86 -0.40
CA LEU A 338 25.77 -0.33 -0.34
C LEU A 338 25.79 1.17 -0.62
N LYS A 339 25.02 1.61 -1.60
CA LYS A 339 24.85 3.05 -1.85
C LYS A 339 23.53 3.54 -1.27
N VAL A 340 23.57 4.74 -0.69
CA VAL A 340 22.42 5.47 -0.21
C VAL A 340 22.44 6.86 -0.81
N ALA A 341 21.41 7.26 -1.53
CA ALA A 341 21.32 8.63 -2.02
C ALA A 341 21.03 9.57 -0.84
N THR A 342 21.95 10.49 -0.57
CA THR A 342 21.84 11.47 0.51
C THR A 342 21.34 12.81 0.01
N ALA A 343 21.55 13.10 -1.27
CA ALA A 343 21.08 14.28 -1.96
C ALA A 343 20.84 13.95 -3.45
N HIS A 344 20.20 14.88 -4.15
CA HIS A 344 20.13 14.88 -5.61
C HIS A 344 20.65 16.21 -6.18
N GLU A 345 21.03 16.19 -7.44
CA GLU A 345 21.35 17.37 -8.22
C GLU A 345 20.35 17.50 -9.39
N HIS A 346 19.87 18.74 -9.59
CA HIS A 346 19.06 19.12 -10.73
C HIS A 346 19.36 20.56 -11.12
N ALA A 347 19.55 20.84 -12.41
CA ALA A 347 19.86 22.17 -12.96
C ALA A 347 21.01 22.88 -12.20
N GLY A 348 22.08 22.15 -11.87
CA GLY A 348 23.26 22.67 -11.18
C GLY A 348 23.07 22.95 -9.68
N LYS A 349 21.92 22.60 -9.09
CA LYS A 349 21.66 22.75 -7.66
C LYS A 349 21.58 21.39 -6.98
N LYS A 350 22.30 21.28 -5.86
CA LYS A 350 22.22 20.14 -4.96
C LYS A 350 21.16 20.39 -3.89
N PHE A 351 20.36 19.37 -3.58
CA PHE A 351 19.34 19.42 -2.55
C PHE A 351 19.20 18.07 -1.81
N GLU A 352 18.85 18.15 -0.53
CA GLU A 352 18.63 16.99 0.34
C GLU A 352 17.13 16.76 0.61
N THR A 353 16.30 17.75 0.40
CA THR A 353 14.84 17.67 0.51
C THR A 353 14.23 18.37 -0.69
N PRO A 354 13.46 17.65 -1.52
CA PRO A 354 12.87 18.24 -2.72
C PRO A 354 11.74 19.23 -2.36
N SER A 355 11.62 20.27 -3.19
CA SER A 355 10.48 21.20 -3.20
C SER A 355 9.83 21.14 -4.59
N ARG A 356 9.80 22.26 -5.33
CA ARG A 356 9.29 22.27 -6.72
C ARG A 356 10.11 21.39 -7.68
N GLU A 357 11.33 21.03 -7.32
CA GLU A 357 12.16 20.09 -8.07
C GLU A 357 11.50 18.72 -8.24
N PHE A 358 10.52 18.37 -7.39
CA PHE A 358 9.78 17.12 -7.49
C PHE A 358 9.07 16.95 -8.85
N GLU A 359 8.68 18.06 -9.50
CA GLU A 359 8.11 18.05 -10.86
C GLU A 359 9.10 17.54 -11.92
N PHE A 360 10.40 17.58 -11.62
CA PHE A 360 11.48 17.17 -12.51
C PHE A 360 12.18 15.87 -12.04
N LEU A 361 11.48 15.05 -11.31
CA LEU A 361 12.01 13.84 -10.69
C LEU A 361 12.81 12.93 -11.65
N GLY A 362 12.43 12.90 -12.94
CA GLY A 362 13.12 12.14 -13.98
C GLY A 362 14.51 12.68 -14.38
N GLU A 363 14.81 13.92 -14.01
CA GLU A 363 16.07 14.61 -14.34
C GLU A 363 17.07 14.64 -13.19
N TRP A 364 16.69 14.08 -12.03
CA TRP A 364 17.53 14.07 -10.85
C TRP A 364 18.74 13.15 -10.99
N LYS A 365 19.89 13.64 -10.54
CA LYS A 365 21.13 12.87 -10.45
C LYS A 365 21.43 12.60 -8.99
N PRO A 366 21.43 11.32 -8.56
CA PRO A 366 21.66 10.98 -7.17
C PRO A 366 23.10 11.21 -6.75
N VAL A 367 23.26 11.78 -5.56
CA VAL A 367 24.56 11.90 -4.86
C VAL A 367 24.61 10.85 -3.77
N TYR A 368 25.49 9.89 -3.93
CA TYR A 368 25.56 8.71 -3.08
C TYR A 368 26.59 8.84 -1.96
N LYS A 369 26.21 8.36 -0.77
CA LYS A 369 27.15 7.86 0.24
C LYS A 369 27.29 6.36 0.03
N THR A 370 28.53 5.90 -0.07
CA THR A 370 28.84 4.47 -0.12
C THR A 370 29.19 3.98 1.29
N LEU A 371 28.54 2.90 1.68
CA LEU A 371 28.75 2.18 2.93
C LEU A 371 29.31 0.78 2.63
N PRO A 372 30.10 0.19 3.53
CA PRO A 372 30.54 -1.19 3.37
C PRO A 372 29.31 -2.12 3.44
N GLY A 373 29.32 -3.13 2.58
CA GLY A 373 28.33 -4.19 2.65
C GLY A 373 28.55 -5.14 3.82
N PHE A 374 27.68 -6.10 3.97
CA PHE A 374 27.74 -7.14 4.99
C PHE A 374 27.61 -8.51 4.34
N GLU A 375 28.09 -9.51 5.05
CA GLU A 375 28.10 -10.90 4.59
C GLU A 375 26.70 -11.42 4.27
N GLU A 376 26.64 -12.38 3.36
CA GLU A 376 25.42 -13.11 3.08
C GLU A 376 25.20 -14.14 4.17
N LEU A 377 24.06 -14.07 4.85
CA LEU A 377 23.67 -15.04 5.85
C LEU A 377 22.55 -15.93 5.30
N SER A 378 22.58 -17.19 5.67
CA SER A 378 21.48 -18.12 5.43
C SER A 378 20.24 -17.71 6.23
N ARG A 379 19.08 -18.24 5.86
CA ARG A 379 17.84 -17.98 6.59
C ARG A 379 17.92 -18.40 8.07
N GLU A 380 18.65 -19.47 8.37
CA GLU A 380 18.81 -19.93 9.75
C GLU A 380 19.70 -18.99 10.57
N GLU A 381 20.79 -18.49 9.98
CA GLU A 381 21.65 -17.50 10.63
C GLU A 381 20.87 -16.18 10.90
N TRP A 382 20.04 -15.72 9.94
CA TRP A 382 19.15 -14.57 10.20
C TRP A 382 18.17 -14.82 11.35
N ARG A 383 17.65 -16.03 11.50
CA ARG A 383 16.82 -16.40 12.65
C ARG A 383 17.58 -16.37 13.96
N GLU A 384 18.88 -16.77 13.95
CA GLU A 384 19.73 -16.64 15.11
C GLU A 384 19.94 -15.18 15.50
N VAL A 385 20.24 -14.32 14.53
CA VAL A 385 20.34 -12.86 14.74
C VAL A 385 19.04 -12.33 15.41
N VAL A 386 17.87 -12.78 14.97
CA VAL A 386 16.61 -12.38 15.61
C VAL A 386 16.48 -12.92 17.02
N ARG A 387 16.94 -14.16 17.30
CA ARG A 387 16.95 -14.71 18.67
C ARG A 387 17.85 -13.88 19.60
N GLU A 388 19.07 -13.59 19.15
CA GLU A 388 19.99 -12.76 19.90
C GLU A 388 19.51 -11.31 20.12
N SER A 389 18.71 -10.79 19.21
CA SER A 389 18.19 -9.43 19.30
C SER A 389 17.29 -9.18 20.50
N LYS A 390 16.73 -10.24 21.11
CA LYS A 390 15.93 -10.13 22.34
C LYS A 390 16.74 -9.55 23.51
N GLU A 391 18.05 -9.80 23.52
CA GLU A 391 18.99 -9.27 24.53
C GLU A 391 19.80 -8.10 24.01
N LYS A 392 20.29 -8.19 22.76
CA LYS A 392 21.24 -7.24 22.18
C LYS A 392 20.56 -6.09 21.39
N GLY A 393 19.23 -6.19 21.14
CA GLY A 393 18.53 -5.26 20.27
C GLY A 393 19.12 -5.25 18.84
N LEU A 394 19.23 -4.08 18.22
CA LEU A 394 19.84 -3.94 16.88
C LEU A 394 21.32 -4.35 16.82
N LYS A 395 22.03 -4.40 17.95
CA LYS A 395 23.44 -4.80 17.99
C LYS A 395 23.66 -6.29 17.66
N ALA A 396 22.59 -7.09 17.59
CA ALA A 396 22.63 -8.46 17.10
C ALA A 396 22.87 -8.53 15.57
N LEU A 397 22.55 -7.47 14.82
CA LEU A 397 22.85 -7.41 13.39
C LEU A 397 24.36 -7.52 13.11
N PRO A 398 24.76 -8.09 11.95
CA PRO A 398 26.12 -7.94 11.45
C PRO A 398 26.56 -6.46 11.51
N LYS A 399 27.80 -6.21 11.88
CA LYS A 399 28.31 -4.84 12.16
C LYS A 399 27.92 -3.83 11.07
N ASN A 400 28.16 -4.14 9.82
CA ASN A 400 27.88 -3.21 8.72
C ASN A 400 26.36 -3.07 8.44
N ALA A 401 25.56 -4.10 8.71
CA ALA A 401 24.09 -4.01 8.64
C ALA A 401 23.54 -3.09 9.76
N PHE A 402 24.08 -3.18 10.97
CA PHE A 402 23.79 -2.28 12.07
C PHE A 402 24.16 -0.83 11.72
N GLU A 403 25.39 -0.60 11.21
CA GLU A 403 25.86 0.73 10.81
C GLU A 403 25.01 1.31 9.66
N TYR A 404 24.54 0.47 8.72
CA TYR A 404 23.61 0.90 7.68
C TYR A 404 22.30 1.45 8.26
N ILE A 405 21.66 0.72 9.17
CA ILE A 405 20.41 1.16 9.82
C ILE A 405 20.65 2.43 10.64
N LYS A 406 21.76 2.49 11.41
CA LYS A 406 22.10 3.66 12.22
C LYS A 406 22.42 4.88 11.38
N PHE A 407 23.08 4.72 10.24
CA PHE A 407 23.31 5.80 9.29
C PHE A 407 21.99 6.37 8.77
N VAL A 408 21.08 5.52 8.31
CA VAL A 408 19.77 5.96 7.80
C VAL A 408 18.93 6.64 8.89
N GLU A 409 18.90 6.08 10.10
CA GLU A 409 18.23 6.67 11.27
C GLU A 409 18.79 8.04 11.62
N GLY A 410 20.12 8.17 11.64
CA GLY A 410 20.80 9.42 11.94
C GLY A 410 20.54 10.53 10.91
N GLU A 411 20.51 10.17 9.63
CA GLU A 411 20.24 11.09 8.52
C GLU A 411 18.76 11.58 8.48
N LEU A 412 17.84 10.69 8.80
CA LEU A 412 16.40 11.00 8.77
C LEU A 412 15.89 11.56 10.09
N LYS A 413 16.57 11.29 11.20
CA LYS A 413 16.17 11.62 12.59
C LYS A 413 14.80 11.04 12.95
N ILE A 414 14.47 9.86 12.40
CA ILE A 414 13.24 9.13 12.64
C ILE A 414 13.63 7.79 13.27
N PRO A 415 13.09 7.44 14.43
CA PRO A 415 13.49 6.23 15.16
C PRO A 415 13.10 4.95 14.39
N THR A 416 13.98 3.95 14.47
CA THR A 416 13.74 2.61 13.96
C THR A 416 12.82 1.85 14.92
N LYS A 417 11.66 1.41 14.48
CA LYS A 417 10.73 0.59 15.28
C LYS A 417 11.01 -0.90 15.13
N THR A 418 11.20 -1.36 13.90
CA THR A 418 11.53 -2.77 13.61
C THR A 418 12.47 -2.92 12.43
N VAL A 419 13.19 -4.03 12.39
CA VAL A 419 13.97 -4.47 11.23
C VAL A 419 13.59 -5.90 10.86
N SER A 420 13.06 -6.08 9.67
CA SER A 420 12.60 -7.38 9.14
C SER A 420 13.70 -8.06 8.36
N LEU A 421 13.99 -9.31 8.69
CA LEU A 421 15.07 -10.15 8.17
C LEU A 421 14.56 -11.43 7.49
N GLY A 422 13.33 -11.38 6.97
CA GLY A 422 12.68 -12.49 6.29
C GLY A 422 11.16 -12.30 6.19
N PRO A 423 10.44 -13.23 5.55
CA PRO A 423 9.01 -13.05 5.28
C PRO A 423 8.09 -13.35 6.48
N ALA A 424 8.51 -14.19 7.43
CA ALA A 424 7.69 -14.59 8.57
C ALA A 424 7.70 -13.54 9.68
N ARG A 425 6.65 -13.52 10.50
CA ARG A 425 6.48 -12.57 11.61
C ARG A 425 7.64 -12.64 12.61
N GLU A 426 8.04 -13.84 12.99
CA GLU A 426 9.12 -14.13 13.92
C GLU A 426 10.50 -13.73 13.39
N GLU A 427 10.64 -13.45 12.09
CA GLU A 427 11.88 -12.99 11.46
C GLU A 427 11.99 -11.45 11.52
N THR A 428 11.73 -10.86 12.68
CA THR A 428 11.72 -9.40 12.89
C THR A 428 12.37 -9.02 14.20
N ILE A 429 13.30 -8.08 14.15
CA ILE A 429 13.88 -7.43 15.33
C ILE A 429 12.96 -6.29 15.77
N PHE A 430 12.62 -6.24 17.03
CA PHE A 430 11.87 -5.15 17.66
C PHE A 430 12.81 -4.25 18.43
N VAL A 431 12.71 -2.94 18.20
CA VAL A 431 13.51 -1.95 18.91
C VAL A 431 12.66 -1.37 20.03
N ASN A 432 12.99 -1.72 21.26
CA ASN A 432 12.42 -1.10 22.46
C ASN A 432 13.10 0.26 22.66
N HIS A 433 12.34 1.33 22.70
CA HIS A 433 12.80 2.68 23.03
C HIS A 433 12.42 3.04 24.45
#